data_fe1b4fd50d54ac3ec04f9edc0b8b64e3
#
_entry.id   fe1b4fd50d54ac3ec04f9edc0b8b64e3
#
_cell.length_a   1.000
_cell.length_b   1.000
_cell.length_c   1.000
_cell.angle_alpha   90.00
_cell.angle_beta   90.00
_cell.angle_gamma   90.00
#
_symmetry.space_group_name_H-M   'P 1'
#
loop_
_entity.id
_entity.type
_entity.pdbx_description
1 polymer ?
#
loop_
_entity_poly.entity_id
_entity_poly.type
_entity_poly.pdbx_seq_one_letter_code
_entity_poly.pdbx_strand_id
1 'polypeptide(L)'
;MQRYSSYLYSNDSFITAADGIITSAASYSYDAHAQQIRFRNYMTVFNESISMDLLLLFQQGVMYEIDYSQLSCQKKVLESSFHPTRVPADAVFMGQVILGTMSVPGLGLLTNSWVGEIPEIQAQYMLTFTEFTCLPVSAMVFTPQTGWITFSFYNHLLGVQNPQDFVPPFFCPTAAPEEHLPKTSFLKAMRPSQ
;
A
#
# COMPACT_ATOMS: atom_id res chain seq x y z
N MET A 1 -20.02 5.17 -3.73
CA MET A 1 -18.59 5.08 -3.30
C MET A 1 -17.57 5.85 -4.16
N GLN A 2 -17.96 6.52 -5.24
CA GLN A 2 -17.01 7.26 -6.11
C GLN A 2 -16.43 8.56 -5.53
N ARG A 3 -16.90 9.07 -4.41
CA ARG A 3 -16.50 10.40 -3.88
C ARG A 3 -15.23 10.44 -3.01
N TYR A 4 -14.63 9.30 -2.68
CA TYR A 4 -13.62 9.23 -1.61
C TYR A 4 -12.21 8.85 -2.05
N SER A 5 -11.94 8.79 -3.36
CA SER A 5 -10.59 8.57 -3.91
C SER A 5 -9.62 9.76 -3.74
N SER A 6 -10.07 10.82 -3.06
CA SER A 6 -9.33 12.09 -2.90
C SER A 6 -8.72 12.25 -1.51
N TYR A 7 -8.67 11.21 -0.70
CA TYR A 7 -8.18 11.36 0.66
C TYR A 7 -6.66 11.33 0.76
N LEU A 8 -6.26 12.11 1.71
CA LEU A 8 -4.94 12.17 2.30
C LEU A 8 -5.06 11.41 3.62
N TYR A 9 -4.30 10.35 3.83
CA TYR A 9 -4.30 9.61 5.08
C TYR A 9 -2.95 8.95 5.36
N SER A 10 -2.72 8.64 6.62
CA SER A 10 -1.67 7.74 7.07
C SER A 10 -2.26 6.59 7.85
N ASN A 11 -1.62 5.45 7.83
CA ASN A 11 -2.00 4.27 8.60
C ASN A 11 -0.79 3.38 8.90
N ASP A 12 -1.01 2.43 9.80
CA ASP A 12 -0.14 1.29 9.99
C ASP A 12 -0.73 0.09 9.24
N SER A 13 0.13 -0.77 8.71
CA SER A 13 -0.30 -1.98 8.03
C SER A 13 0.52 -3.19 8.44
N PHE A 14 -0.12 -4.36 8.45
CA PHE A 14 0.56 -5.64 8.52
C PHE A 14 0.41 -6.37 7.21
N ILE A 15 1.49 -6.99 6.76
CA ILE A 15 1.54 -7.80 5.54
C ILE A 15 1.90 -9.21 5.94
N THR A 16 1.10 -10.18 5.51
CA THR A 16 1.33 -11.60 5.77
C THR A 16 1.23 -12.36 4.47
N ALA A 17 2.25 -13.16 4.13
CA ALA A 17 2.20 -14.12 3.02
C ALA A 17 1.68 -15.48 3.50
N ALA A 18 1.16 -16.27 2.55
CA ALA A 18 0.46 -17.53 2.84
C ALA A 18 1.29 -18.57 3.60
N ASP A 19 2.58 -18.57 3.38
CA ASP A 19 3.52 -19.53 3.99
C ASP A 19 3.90 -19.15 5.42
N GLY A 20 3.36 -18.03 5.94
CA GLY A 20 3.67 -17.55 7.28
C GLY A 20 5.14 -17.12 7.50
N ILE A 21 5.95 -17.18 6.44
CA ILE A 21 7.39 -16.91 6.48
C ILE A 21 7.68 -15.41 6.50
N ILE A 22 6.77 -14.60 5.92
CA ILE A 22 6.92 -13.16 5.82
C ILE A 22 5.79 -12.50 6.62
N THR A 23 6.17 -11.88 7.72
CA THR A 23 5.31 -10.93 8.43
C THR A 23 6.03 -9.60 8.49
N SER A 24 5.36 -8.53 8.10
CA SER A 24 5.94 -7.22 8.15
C SER A 24 4.97 -6.19 8.71
N ALA A 25 5.49 -5.25 9.47
CA ALA A 25 4.78 -4.07 9.89
C ALA A 25 5.23 -2.89 9.04
N ALA A 26 4.29 -2.11 8.55
CA ALA A 26 4.59 -0.97 7.71
C ALA A 26 3.79 0.25 8.14
N SER A 27 4.39 1.43 7.97
CA SER A 27 3.72 2.72 8.02
C SER A 27 3.51 3.23 6.61
N TYR A 28 2.32 3.71 6.32
CA TYR A 28 1.90 4.10 5.00
C TYR A 28 1.33 5.52 5.03
N SER A 29 1.89 6.42 4.23
CA SER A 29 1.39 7.77 4.02
C SER A 29 0.95 7.92 2.57
N TYR A 30 -0.25 8.41 2.35
CA TYR A 30 -0.89 8.46 1.05
C TYR A 30 -1.51 9.82 0.79
N ASP A 31 -1.18 10.42 -0.36
CA ASP A 31 -1.75 11.66 -0.86
C ASP A 31 -2.24 11.47 -2.29
N ALA A 32 -3.56 11.38 -2.44
CA ALA A 32 -4.18 11.23 -3.75
C ALA A 32 -4.08 12.49 -4.61
N HIS A 33 -4.05 13.68 -4.00
CA HIS A 33 -4.02 14.94 -4.74
C HIS A 33 -2.65 15.21 -5.35
N ALA A 34 -1.61 15.08 -4.53
CA ALA A 34 -0.24 15.22 -5.00
C ALA A 34 0.28 13.94 -5.67
N GLN A 35 -0.51 12.86 -5.68
CA GLN A 35 -0.15 11.57 -6.24
C GLN A 35 1.19 11.07 -5.69
N GLN A 36 1.27 10.97 -4.38
CA GLN A 36 2.48 10.56 -3.70
C GLN A 36 2.17 9.55 -2.59
N ILE A 37 3.10 8.63 -2.43
CA ILE A 37 2.99 7.54 -1.46
C ILE A 37 4.33 7.40 -0.76
N ARG A 38 4.31 7.24 0.56
CA ARG A 38 5.46 6.76 1.31
C ARG A 38 5.11 5.49 2.05
N PHE A 39 5.96 4.51 1.89
CA PHE A 39 5.82 3.20 2.49
C PHE A 39 7.09 2.87 3.26
N ARG A 40 6.99 2.76 4.59
CA ARG A 40 8.07 2.35 5.47
C ARG A 40 7.76 0.99 6.03
N ASN A 41 8.52 0.01 5.65
CA ASN A 41 8.35 -1.37 6.04
C ASN A 41 9.48 -1.82 6.96
N TYR A 42 9.11 -2.46 8.07
CA TYR A 42 10.01 -3.15 8.98
C TYR A 42 9.65 -4.63 8.92
N MET A 43 10.45 -5.38 8.18
CA MET A 43 10.24 -6.81 7.94
C MET A 43 11.28 -7.62 8.69
N THR A 44 10.86 -8.69 9.35
CA THR A 44 11.76 -9.71 9.89
C THR A 44 11.54 -10.99 9.10
N VAL A 45 12.59 -11.45 8.43
CA VAL A 45 12.59 -12.69 7.65
C VAL A 45 13.73 -13.56 8.19
N PHE A 46 13.41 -14.76 8.68
CA PHE A 46 14.40 -15.73 9.19
C PHE A 46 15.43 -15.12 10.14
N ASN A 47 15.03 -14.30 11.12
CA ASN A 47 15.90 -13.60 12.07
C ASN A 47 16.72 -12.42 11.51
N GLU A 48 16.55 -12.07 10.24
CA GLU A 48 17.13 -10.86 9.68
C GLU A 48 16.09 -9.74 9.62
N SER A 49 16.43 -8.57 10.13
CA SER A 49 15.58 -7.40 10.08
C SER A 49 15.92 -6.60 8.83
N ILE A 50 14.97 -6.50 7.92
CA ILE A 50 15.09 -5.72 6.68
C ILE A 50 14.21 -4.48 6.85
N SER A 51 14.81 -3.32 6.71
CA SER A 51 14.12 -2.04 6.68
C SER A 51 14.05 -1.55 5.24
N MET A 52 12.86 -1.24 4.76
CA MET A 52 12.65 -0.67 3.43
C MET A 52 11.80 0.59 3.54
N ASP A 53 12.31 1.71 3.09
CA ASP A 53 11.59 2.97 3.00
C ASP A 53 11.51 3.40 1.53
N LEU A 54 10.29 3.44 1.01
CA LEU A 54 10.01 3.81 -0.38
C LEU A 54 9.20 5.11 -0.41
N LEU A 55 9.69 6.08 -1.17
CA LEU A 55 8.96 7.30 -1.48
C LEU A 55 8.67 7.34 -2.98
N LEU A 56 7.40 7.35 -3.34
CA LEU A 56 6.89 7.33 -4.70
C LEU A 56 6.26 8.68 -5.02
N LEU A 57 6.80 9.40 -5.99
CA LEU A 57 6.35 10.72 -6.44
C LEU A 57 5.90 10.61 -7.89
N PHE A 58 4.64 10.20 -8.10
CA PHE A 58 4.10 9.87 -9.43
C PHE A 58 4.05 11.07 -10.37
N GLN A 59 3.72 12.27 -9.88
CA GLN A 59 3.73 13.47 -10.72
C GLN A 59 5.13 13.84 -11.22
N GLN A 60 6.17 13.43 -10.48
CA GLN A 60 7.58 13.67 -10.85
C GLN A 60 8.17 12.49 -11.63
N GLY A 61 7.46 11.35 -11.70
CA GLY A 61 7.95 10.13 -12.34
C GLY A 61 9.18 9.54 -11.65
N VAL A 62 9.32 9.73 -10.33
CA VAL A 62 10.49 9.24 -9.58
C VAL A 62 10.10 8.49 -8.33
N MET A 63 10.93 7.54 -7.94
CA MET A 63 10.89 6.87 -6.66
C MET A 63 12.24 6.93 -5.96
N TYR A 64 12.20 6.92 -4.63
CA TYR A 64 13.38 6.84 -3.79
C TYR A 64 13.31 5.58 -2.93
N GLU A 65 14.39 4.81 -2.95
CA GLU A 65 14.65 3.74 -1.97
C GLU A 65 15.65 4.29 -0.94
N ILE A 66 15.21 4.35 0.31
CA ILE A 66 15.91 5.05 1.38
C ILE A 66 16.31 4.06 2.45
N ASP A 67 17.58 4.03 2.79
CA ASP A 67 18.13 3.26 3.89
C ASP A 67 18.74 4.21 4.94
N TYR A 68 18.05 4.38 6.05
CA TYR A 68 18.53 5.23 7.14
C TYR A 68 19.66 4.61 7.94
N SER A 69 19.82 3.28 7.91
CA SER A 69 20.90 2.60 8.65
C SER A 69 22.25 2.88 8.02
N GLN A 70 22.28 2.98 6.69
CA GLN A 70 23.50 3.25 5.92
C GLN A 70 23.56 4.69 5.40
N LEU A 71 22.54 5.52 5.68
CA LEU A 71 22.37 6.86 5.10
C LEU A 71 22.53 6.84 3.58
N SER A 72 22.02 5.79 2.95
CA SER A 72 22.04 5.61 1.50
C SER A 72 20.65 5.81 0.89
N CYS A 73 20.63 6.32 -0.34
CA CYS A 73 19.38 6.57 -1.05
C CYS A 73 19.60 6.38 -2.54
N GLN A 74 18.72 5.62 -3.19
CA GLN A 74 18.71 5.45 -4.63
C GLN A 74 17.48 6.15 -5.21
N LYS A 75 17.70 6.98 -6.22
CA LYS A 75 16.65 7.64 -6.98
C LYS A 75 16.46 6.92 -8.30
N LYS A 76 15.25 6.44 -8.57
CA LYS A 76 14.93 5.62 -9.75
C LYS A 76 13.77 6.23 -10.53
N VAL A 77 13.65 5.89 -11.81
CA VAL A 77 12.49 6.23 -12.63
C VAL A 77 11.28 5.42 -12.14
N LEU A 78 10.14 6.10 -11.97
CA LEU A 78 8.85 5.50 -11.65
C LEU A 78 8.01 5.41 -12.94
N GLU A 79 8.02 4.25 -13.58
CA GLU A 79 7.30 4.03 -14.85
C GLU A 79 5.81 3.74 -14.67
N SER A 80 5.35 3.49 -13.44
CA SER A 80 3.95 3.19 -13.17
C SER A 80 3.12 4.47 -13.01
N SER A 81 1.88 4.44 -13.50
CA SER A 81 0.90 5.49 -13.24
C SER A 81 0.35 5.40 -11.82
N PHE A 82 -0.14 6.52 -11.31
CA PHE A 82 -0.81 6.55 -10.02
C PHE A 82 -2.21 5.90 -10.12
N HIS A 83 -2.44 4.91 -9.26
CA HIS A 83 -3.74 4.27 -9.11
C HIS A 83 -4.33 4.63 -7.75
N PRO A 84 -5.42 5.42 -7.71
CA PRO A 84 -6.07 5.74 -6.44
C PRO A 84 -6.57 4.49 -5.72
N THR A 85 -6.39 4.47 -4.40
CA THR A 85 -6.95 3.42 -3.54
C THR A 85 -8.47 3.51 -3.55
N ARG A 86 -9.11 2.65 -4.32
CA ARG A 86 -10.57 2.58 -4.49
C ARG A 86 -11.01 1.18 -4.85
N VAL A 87 -12.30 0.93 -4.74
CA VAL A 87 -12.91 -0.28 -5.30
C VAL A 87 -12.83 -0.21 -6.82
N PRO A 88 -12.25 -1.21 -7.51
CA PRO A 88 -12.26 -1.28 -8.97
C PRO A 88 -13.69 -1.25 -9.52
N ALA A 89 -13.86 -0.70 -10.73
CA ALA A 89 -15.19 -0.49 -11.31
C ALA A 89 -15.89 -1.82 -11.69
N ASP A 90 -15.10 -2.85 -11.95
CA ASP A 90 -15.50 -4.22 -12.31
C ASP A 90 -15.60 -5.16 -11.10
N ALA A 91 -15.26 -4.69 -9.90
CA ALA A 91 -15.33 -5.49 -8.69
C ALA A 91 -16.78 -5.87 -8.35
N VAL A 92 -16.98 -7.13 -7.96
CA VAL A 92 -18.27 -7.66 -7.54
C VAL A 92 -18.44 -7.46 -6.04
N PHE A 93 -19.57 -6.87 -5.65
CA PHE A 93 -19.92 -6.72 -4.24
C PHE A 93 -20.19 -8.10 -3.61
N MET A 94 -19.44 -8.42 -2.58
CA MET A 94 -19.55 -9.69 -1.87
C MET A 94 -20.51 -9.61 -0.69
N GLY A 95 -20.48 -8.53 0.06
CA GLY A 95 -21.35 -8.36 1.23
C GLY A 95 -20.91 -7.22 2.14
N GLN A 96 -21.79 -6.93 3.09
CA GLN A 96 -21.58 -5.98 4.17
C GLN A 96 -21.49 -6.72 5.50
N VAL A 97 -20.48 -6.40 6.29
CA VAL A 97 -20.24 -7.01 7.60
C VAL A 97 -19.83 -5.97 8.62
N ILE A 98 -20.10 -6.29 9.89
CA ILE A 98 -19.62 -5.49 11.01
C ILE A 98 -18.42 -6.18 11.63
N LEU A 99 -17.26 -5.51 11.60
CA LEU A 99 -16.08 -5.93 12.34
C LEU A 99 -16.23 -5.50 13.80
N GLY A 100 -16.11 -6.43 14.73
CA GLY A 100 -16.36 -6.20 16.14
C GLY A 100 -17.72 -6.75 16.57
N THR A 101 -18.49 -6.00 17.33
CA THR A 101 -19.79 -6.45 17.85
C THR A 101 -20.95 -5.61 17.36
N MET A 102 -22.07 -6.27 17.08
CA MET A 102 -23.36 -5.62 16.83
C MET A 102 -24.14 -5.33 18.11
N SER A 103 -23.70 -5.90 19.24
CA SER A 103 -24.47 -5.88 20.50
C SER A 103 -24.41 -4.53 21.21
N VAL A 104 -23.40 -3.72 20.93
CA VAL A 104 -23.20 -2.42 21.57
C VAL A 104 -22.93 -1.36 20.50
N PRO A 105 -23.73 -0.29 20.44
CA PRO A 105 -23.51 0.80 19.51
C PRO A 105 -22.11 1.39 19.67
N GLY A 106 -21.44 1.65 18.53
CA GLY A 106 -20.09 2.25 18.49
C GLY A 106 -18.92 1.28 18.71
N LEU A 107 -19.17 -0.01 19.01
CA LEU A 107 -18.12 -1.01 19.13
C LEU A 107 -17.94 -1.87 17.88
N GLY A 108 -18.69 -1.60 16.83
CA GLY A 108 -18.58 -2.27 15.54
C GLY A 108 -18.28 -1.30 14.41
N LEU A 109 -17.46 -1.72 13.48
CA LEU A 109 -17.12 -0.99 12.26
C LEU A 109 -17.84 -1.62 11.07
N LEU A 110 -18.76 -0.88 10.46
CA LEU A 110 -19.47 -1.33 9.27
C LEU A 110 -18.54 -1.26 8.05
N THR A 111 -18.41 -2.40 7.37
CA THR A 111 -17.51 -2.56 6.23
C THR A 111 -18.21 -3.26 5.08
N ASN A 112 -17.75 -2.95 3.87
CA ASN A 112 -18.15 -3.62 2.63
C ASN A 112 -16.96 -4.35 2.02
N SER A 113 -17.21 -5.54 1.49
CA SER A 113 -16.21 -6.36 0.82
C SER A 113 -16.55 -6.54 -0.65
N TRP A 114 -15.53 -6.51 -1.48
CA TRP A 114 -15.60 -6.74 -2.92
C TRP A 114 -14.56 -7.76 -3.34
N VAL A 115 -14.89 -8.51 -4.40
CA VAL A 115 -13.98 -9.47 -5.03
C VAL A 115 -13.84 -9.16 -6.51
N GLY A 116 -12.71 -9.56 -7.07
CA GLY A 116 -12.45 -9.41 -8.50
C GLY A 116 -11.19 -10.13 -8.91
N GLU A 117 -10.85 -9.97 -10.18
CA GLU A 117 -9.68 -10.59 -10.80
C GLU A 117 -8.88 -9.55 -11.57
N ILE A 118 -7.58 -9.78 -11.67
CA ILE A 118 -6.66 -9.03 -12.54
C ILE A 118 -6.10 -10.04 -13.55
N PRO A 119 -6.73 -10.19 -14.72
CA PRO A 119 -6.40 -11.25 -15.67
C PRO A 119 -4.96 -11.23 -16.13
N GLU A 120 -4.36 -10.03 -16.26
CA GLU A 120 -3.00 -9.83 -16.78
C GLU A 120 -1.94 -10.52 -15.94
N ILE A 121 -2.18 -10.65 -14.64
CA ILE A 121 -1.25 -11.30 -13.70
C ILE A 121 -1.87 -12.53 -13.04
N GLN A 122 -3.03 -12.98 -13.55
CA GLN A 122 -3.80 -14.10 -12.99
C GLN A 122 -4.06 -13.95 -11.48
N ALA A 123 -4.24 -12.71 -11.02
CA ALA A 123 -4.50 -12.44 -9.63
C ALA A 123 -6.00 -12.43 -9.34
N GLN A 124 -6.34 -12.94 -8.16
CA GLN A 124 -7.65 -12.78 -7.54
C GLN A 124 -7.50 -11.89 -6.32
N TYR A 125 -8.47 -11.03 -6.07
CA TYR A 125 -8.43 -10.15 -4.91
C TYR A 125 -9.75 -10.10 -4.15
N MET A 126 -9.62 -9.83 -2.85
CA MET A 126 -10.73 -9.41 -1.99
C MET A 126 -10.32 -8.14 -1.27
N LEU A 127 -11.13 -7.10 -1.39
CA LEU A 127 -10.91 -5.78 -0.78
C LEU A 127 -12.02 -5.49 0.21
N THR A 128 -11.67 -5.00 1.38
CA THR A 128 -12.62 -4.56 2.39
C THR A 128 -12.37 -3.11 2.74
N PHE A 129 -13.43 -2.31 2.68
CA PHE A 129 -13.40 -0.89 3.00
C PHE A 129 -14.47 -0.54 4.03
N THR A 130 -14.24 0.51 4.80
CA THR A 130 -15.27 1.07 5.68
C THR A 130 -16.43 1.63 4.83
N GLU A 131 -17.67 1.45 5.30
CA GLU A 131 -18.86 1.89 4.56
C GLU A 131 -18.90 3.40 4.32
N PHE A 132 -18.68 4.20 5.35
CA PHE A 132 -18.89 5.64 5.27
C PHE A 132 -17.68 6.44 4.79
N THR A 133 -16.48 6.00 5.13
CA THR A 133 -15.24 6.74 4.85
C THR A 133 -14.44 6.13 3.71
N CYS A 134 -14.81 4.94 3.22
CA CYS A 134 -14.06 4.20 2.20
C CYS A 134 -12.57 4.07 2.49
N LEU A 135 -12.20 3.97 3.77
CA LEU A 135 -10.84 3.67 4.17
C LEU A 135 -10.59 2.18 4.00
N PRO A 136 -9.43 1.78 3.50
CA PRO A 136 -9.11 0.35 3.38
C PRO A 136 -9.01 -0.28 4.76
N VAL A 137 -9.56 -1.47 4.93
CA VAL A 137 -9.49 -2.28 6.14
C VAL A 137 -8.59 -3.47 5.90
N SER A 138 -8.79 -4.15 4.79
CA SER A 138 -7.92 -5.24 4.36
C SER A 138 -7.94 -5.40 2.84
N ALA A 139 -6.84 -5.95 2.33
CA ALA A 139 -6.73 -6.43 0.96
C ALA A 139 -6.10 -7.81 0.99
N MET A 140 -6.73 -8.79 0.36
CA MET A 140 -6.17 -10.11 0.13
C MET A 140 -5.95 -10.25 -1.38
N VAL A 141 -4.76 -10.67 -1.76
CA VAL A 141 -4.41 -10.88 -3.17
C VAL A 141 -3.79 -12.25 -3.32
N PHE A 142 -4.28 -13.01 -4.25
CA PHE A 142 -3.71 -14.27 -4.67
C PHE A 142 -3.05 -14.13 -6.04
N THR A 143 -1.83 -14.63 -6.18
CA THR A 143 -1.23 -14.88 -7.50
C THR A 143 -0.62 -16.27 -7.53
N PRO A 144 -0.52 -16.91 -8.71
CA PRO A 144 0.13 -18.23 -8.81
C PRO A 144 1.61 -18.23 -8.38
N GLN A 145 2.27 -17.07 -8.44
CA GLN A 145 3.69 -16.94 -8.13
C GLN A 145 3.96 -16.72 -6.63
N THR A 146 3.06 -16.03 -5.94
CA THR A 146 3.29 -15.62 -4.54
C THR A 146 2.33 -16.27 -3.54
N GLY A 147 1.31 -17.00 -4.05
CA GLY A 147 0.21 -17.47 -3.19
C GLY A 147 -0.63 -16.30 -2.65
N TRP A 148 -1.24 -16.49 -1.49
CA TRP A 148 -2.02 -15.45 -0.82
C TRP A 148 -1.12 -14.44 -0.09
N ILE A 149 -1.35 -13.15 -0.34
CA ILE A 149 -0.78 -12.05 0.43
C ILE A 149 -1.94 -11.29 1.06
N THR A 150 -1.88 -11.04 2.34
CA THR A 150 -2.88 -10.27 3.10
C THR A 150 -2.25 -8.98 3.59
N PHE A 151 -2.93 -7.87 3.30
CA PHE A 151 -2.66 -6.55 3.86
C PHE A 151 -3.78 -6.22 4.83
N SER A 152 -3.44 -5.83 6.04
CA SER A 152 -4.39 -5.35 7.04
C SER A 152 -4.00 -3.93 7.45
N PHE A 153 -4.95 -3.00 7.43
CA PHE A 153 -4.70 -1.58 7.65
C PHE A 153 -5.31 -1.14 8.98
N TYR A 154 -4.54 -0.43 9.77
CA TYR A 154 -4.88 -0.02 11.13
C TYR A 154 -4.56 1.45 11.36
N ASN A 155 -5.09 2.03 12.44
CA ASN A 155 -4.71 3.35 12.93
C ASN A 155 -4.82 4.47 11.87
N HIS A 156 -5.89 4.45 11.08
CA HIS A 156 -6.09 5.48 10.06
C HIS A 156 -6.20 6.87 10.66
N LEU A 157 -5.39 7.78 10.20
CA LEU A 157 -5.45 9.20 10.49
C LEU A 157 -5.72 9.95 9.19
N LEU A 158 -6.83 10.68 9.15
CA LEU A 158 -7.16 11.52 8.00
C LEU A 158 -6.28 12.76 8.00
N GLY A 159 -5.80 13.13 6.83
CA GLY A 159 -4.81 14.17 6.64
C GLY A 159 -3.37 13.65 6.72
N VAL A 160 -2.43 14.44 6.21
CA VAL A 160 -0.99 14.15 6.38
C VAL A 160 -0.56 14.69 7.73
N GLN A 161 -0.17 13.78 8.61
CA GLN A 161 0.29 14.14 9.95
C GLN A 161 1.65 14.86 9.90
N ASN A 162 2.50 14.45 8.96
CA ASN A 162 3.81 15.04 8.76
C ASN A 162 4.07 15.29 7.27
N PRO A 163 4.00 16.53 6.78
CA PRO A 163 4.30 16.87 5.39
C PRO A 163 5.71 16.46 4.94
N GLN A 164 6.66 16.33 5.88
CA GLN A 164 8.01 15.85 5.59
C GLN A 164 8.06 14.38 5.14
N ASP A 165 6.98 13.65 5.35
CA ASP A 165 6.90 12.28 4.86
C ASP A 165 7.04 12.20 3.33
N PHE A 166 6.69 13.22 2.60
CA PHE A 166 6.80 13.26 1.15
C PHE A 166 8.03 14.02 0.63
N VAL A 167 8.94 14.35 1.53
CA VAL A 167 10.21 15.01 1.18
C VAL A 167 11.35 14.00 1.25
N PRO A 168 12.15 13.83 0.18
CA PRO A 168 13.33 12.99 0.24
C PRO A 168 14.32 13.51 1.32
N PRO A 169 14.97 12.63 2.08
CA PRO A 169 16.02 13.03 3.00
C PRO A 169 17.16 13.78 2.32
N PHE A 170 17.88 14.60 3.09
CA PHE A 170 18.97 15.43 2.58
C PHE A 170 20.13 14.66 1.94
N PHE A 171 20.28 13.39 2.29
CA PHE A 171 21.32 12.52 1.72
C PHE A 171 20.87 11.82 0.42
N CYS A 172 19.61 12.02 -0.03
CA CYS A 172 19.16 11.49 -1.30
C CYS A 172 19.70 12.31 -2.48
N PRO A 173 20.06 11.65 -3.62
CA PRO A 173 20.62 12.34 -4.75
C PRO A 173 19.60 13.31 -5.39
N THR A 174 20.07 14.51 -5.71
CA THR A 174 19.30 15.51 -6.47
C THR A 174 19.47 15.32 -7.98
N ALA A 175 20.48 14.54 -8.41
CA ALA A 175 20.76 14.24 -9.81
C ALA A 175 19.58 13.51 -10.51
N ALA A 176 19.67 13.38 -11.82
CA ALA A 176 18.71 12.59 -12.61
C ALA A 176 18.63 11.13 -12.07
N PRO A 177 17.44 10.48 -12.15
CA PRO A 177 17.29 9.11 -11.69
C PRO A 177 18.13 8.15 -12.55
N GLU A 178 18.64 7.10 -11.91
CA GLU A 178 19.32 6.00 -12.62
C GLU A 178 18.28 5.09 -13.30
N GLU A 179 18.55 4.67 -14.54
CA GLU A 179 17.63 3.88 -15.36
C GLU A 179 17.47 2.39 -14.91
N HIS A 180 18.10 1.96 -13.82
CA HIS A 180 18.07 0.57 -13.40
C HIS A 180 16.96 0.29 -12.38
N LEU A 181 15.93 -0.44 -12.85
CA LEU A 181 14.92 -1.08 -12.00
C LEU A 181 15.58 -2.14 -11.10
N PRO A 182 15.32 -2.16 -9.78
CA PRO A 182 15.77 -3.23 -8.92
C PRO A 182 15.11 -4.55 -9.31
N LYS A 183 15.89 -5.63 -9.27
CA LYS A 183 15.42 -7.00 -9.56
C LYS A 183 14.45 -7.58 -8.51
N THR A 184 14.11 -6.87 -7.48
CA THR A 184 13.27 -7.27 -6.33
C THR A 184 12.00 -6.41 -6.26
N SER A 185 11.07 -6.78 -6.52
CA SER A 185 9.86 -7.47 -6.83
C SER A 185 8.64 -7.21 -5.95
N PHE A 186 8.65 -6.35 -4.90
CA PHE A 186 7.40 -5.93 -4.24
C PHE A 186 6.56 -5.05 -5.18
N LEU A 187 7.20 -4.09 -5.86
CA LEU A 187 6.55 -3.27 -6.89
C LEU A 187 6.16 -4.09 -8.13
N LYS A 188 6.84 -5.22 -8.39
CA LYS A 188 6.49 -6.13 -9.48
C LYS A 188 5.22 -6.93 -9.18
N ALA A 189 4.97 -7.24 -7.92
CA ALA A 189 3.72 -7.87 -7.47
C ALA A 189 2.53 -6.88 -7.43
N MET A 190 2.81 -5.57 -7.31
CA MET A 190 1.80 -4.51 -7.37
C MET A 190 1.61 -3.92 -8.79
N ARG A 191 2.38 -4.35 -9.79
CA ARG A 191 2.29 -3.84 -11.15
C ARG A 191 1.17 -4.55 -11.89
N PRO A 192 0.05 -3.91 -12.24
CA PRO A 192 -0.76 -4.40 -13.33
C PRO A 192 0.11 -4.30 -14.57
N SER A 193 0.39 -5.42 -15.23
CA SER A 193 0.99 -5.43 -16.56
C SER A 193 0.10 -4.64 -17.51
N GLN A 194 0.71 -3.77 -18.31
CA GLN A 194 0.05 -3.06 -19.41
C GLN A 194 -0.52 -4.04 -20.41
#